data_70ef29ad32ac352827a6642cd4b8bf12
#
_entry.id   70ef29ad32ac352827a6642cd4b8bf12
#
_cell.length_a   1.000
_cell.length_b   1.000
_cell.length_c   1.000
_cell.angle_alpha   90.00
_cell.angle_beta   90.00
_cell.angle_gamma   90.00
#
_symmetry.space_group_name_H-M   'P 1'
#
loop_
_entity.id
_entity.type
_entity.pdbx_description
1 polymer ?
#
loop_
_entity_poly.entity_id
_entity_poly.type
_entity_poly.pdbx_seq_one_letter_code
_entity_poly.pdbx_strand_id
1 'polypeptide(L)'
;LPNLKLICVLATGLNNIDLETAKEQNIQVKNVAAYGTASVSQHTLMLILALANRLPRYQRDVAAGEWQRSDFFCLQDYPTLQLSDKHLVMVGQGELGTEVARLAEAFGMRVTFAARPGNEANDQRPALDDLLADADVISLHCPLSDTTKHLINRERLAKAKPSLLLVNCARGGVIDEVAALEALRHGHLGGLGVDVLPSEPPKEGHPLLEALSEPLNLIVTPHNAWITPEARQNIVSLTANNIREWKSA
;
A
#
# COMPACT_ATOMS: atom_id res chain seq x y z
N LEU A 1 25.67 -20.15 11.84
CA LEU A 1 26.75 -20.30 10.82
C LEU A 1 27.99 -19.57 11.34
N PRO A 2 29.01 -20.30 11.88
CA PRO A 2 30.16 -19.69 12.58
C PRO A 2 31.01 -18.75 11.71
N ASN A 3 30.94 -18.90 10.39
CA ASN A 3 31.73 -18.10 9.44
C ASN A 3 30.90 -17.06 8.66
N LEU A 4 29.63 -16.82 9.06
CA LEU A 4 28.79 -15.82 8.41
C LEU A 4 29.27 -14.41 8.76
N LYS A 5 29.55 -13.58 7.75
CA LYS A 5 30.04 -12.21 7.93
C LYS A 5 29.15 -11.16 7.30
N LEU A 6 28.35 -11.54 6.31
CA LEU A 6 27.46 -10.65 5.57
C LEU A 6 26.12 -11.33 5.29
N ILE A 7 25.05 -10.59 5.50
CA ILE A 7 23.69 -10.90 5.01
C ILE A 7 23.30 -9.80 4.02
N CYS A 8 23.03 -10.18 2.77
CA CYS A 8 22.45 -9.28 1.78
C CYS A 8 20.97 -9.61 1.61
N VAL A 9 20.09 -8.70 1.99
CA VAL A 9 18.65 -8.84 1.86
C VAL A 9 18.21 -8.24 0.52
N LEU A 10 17.65 -9.05 -0.37
CA LEU A 10 17.11 -8.61 -1.65
C LEU A 10 15.70 -8.00 -1.43
N ALA A 11 15.62 -7.00 -0.58
CA ALA A 11 14.42 -6.24 -0.25
C ALA A 11 14.81 -4.91 0.40
N THR A 12 13.87 -3.97 0.45
CA THR A 12 14.02 -2.74 1.24
C THR A 12 13.83 -3.01 2.74
N GLY A 13 12.85 -3.84 3.10
CA GLY A 13 12.55 -4.17 4.50
C GLY A 13 13.50 -5.21 5.07
N LEU A 14 13.80 -5.09 6.36
CA LEU A 14 14.67 -5.99 7.13
C LEU A 14 13.91 -6.76 8.23
N ASN A 15 12.59 -6.79 8.16
CA ASN A 15 11.72 -7.38 9.18
C ASN A 15 11.97 -8.89 9.43
N ASN A 16 12.57 -9.58 8.47
CA ASN A 16 12.90 -11.00 8.53
C ASN A 16 14.31 -11.29 9.07
N ILE A 17 15.03 -10.25 9.50
CA ILE A 17 16.39 -10.37 10.04
C ILE A 17 16.39 -9.88 11.48
N ASP A 18 16.95 -10.70 12.37
CA ASP A 18 17.29 -10.30 13.74
C ASP A 18 18.56 -9.43 13.70
N LEU A 19 18.35 -8.10 13.67
CA LEU A 19 19.42 -7.12 13.55
C LEU A 19 20.28 -7.04 14.83
N GLU A 20 19.70 -7.32 16.00
CA GLU A 20 20.43 -7.31 17.28
C GLU A 20 21.40 -8.50 17.33
N THR A 21 20.90 -9.70 17.08
CA THR A 21 21.76 -10.89 17.00
C THR A 21 22.82 -10.76 15.91
N ALA A 22 22.48 -10.19 14.74
CA ALA A 22 23.47 -9.97 13.68
C ALA A 22 24.60 -9.04 14.15
N LYS A 23 24.26 -7.96 14.86
CA LYS A 23 25.21 -7.00 15.42
C LYS A 23 26.10 -7.65 16.50
N GLU A 24 25.54 -8.41 17.43
CA GLU A 24 26.26 -9.12 18.47
C GLU A 24 27.28 -10.13 17.90
N GLN A 25 26.92 -10.77 16.79
CA GLN A 25 27.80 -11.72 16.10
C GLN A 25 28.75 -11.06 15.08
N ASN A 26 28.80 -9.73 15.00
CA ASN A 26 29.60 -8.99 14.03
C ASN A 26 29.27 -9.37 12.57
N ILE A 27 28.00 -9.64 12.27
CA ILE A 27 27.50 -9.91 10.93
C ILE A 27 26.97 -8.60 10.35
N GLN A 28 27.52 -8.16 9.23
CA GLN A 28 26.98 -7.02 8.50
C GLN A 28 25.67 -7.39 7.82
N VAL A 29 24.66 -6.50 7.91
CA VAL A 29 23.40 -6.65 7.18
C VAL A 29 23.29 -5.48 6.20
N LYS A 30 23.13 -5.78 4.92
CA LYS A 30 22.88 -4.80 3.85
C LYS A 30 21.56 -5.14 3.18
N ASN A 31 20.74 -4.12 2.94
CA ASN A 31 19.51 -4.22 2.17
C ASN A 31 19.63 -3.46 0.84
N VAL A 32 18.56 -3.43 0.06
CA VAL A 32 18.49 -2.67 -1.19
C VAL A 32 17.31 -1.73 -1.12
N ALA A 33 17.60 -0.44 -0.96
CA ALA A 33 16.59 0.61 -1.07
C ALA A 33 16.38 1.02 -2.54
N ALA A 34 15.24 1.66 -2.82
CA ALA A 34 14.98 2.35 -4.10
C ALA A 34 14.99 1.51 -5.38
N TYR A 35 15.06 0.20 -5.29
CA TYR A 35 15.16 -0.65 -6.47
C TYR A 35 13.87 -0.73 -7.31
N GLY A 36 12.72 -0.55 -6.67
CA GLY A 36 11.40 -0.75 -7.25
C GLY A 36 10.48 0.47 -7.20
N THR A 37 11.02 1.68 -6.99
CA THR A 37 10.23 2.90 -6.79
C THR A 37 9.24 3.14 -7.93
N ALA A 38 9.67 3.07 -9.19
CA ALA A 38 8.79 3.23 -10.34
C ALA A 38 7.72 2.14 -10.42
N SER A 39 8.09 0.88 -10.14
CA SER A 39 7.16 -0.25 -10.15
C SER A 39 6.07 -0.11 -9.08
N VAL A 40 6.46 0.15 -7.84
CA VAL A 40 5.54 0.25 -6.70
C VAL A 40 4.65 1.49 -6.81
N SER A 41 5.18 2.62 -7.25
CA SER A 41 4.39 3.83 -7.44
C SER A 41 3.36 3.68 -8.57
N GLN A 42 3.74 3.07 -9.70
CA GLN A 42 2.81 2.70 -10.77
C GLN A 42 1.71 1.77 -10.26
N HIS A 43 2.06 0.73 -9.49
CA HIS A 43 1.10 -0.22 -8.92
C HIS A 43 0.13 0.46 -7.95
N THR A 44 0.63 1.37 -7.11
CA THR A 44 -0.19 2.16 -6.19
C THR A 44 -1.21 3.00 -6.96
N LEU A 45 -0.77 3.70 -8.02
CA LEU A 45 -1.68 4.48 -8.88
C LEU A 45 -2.70 3.59 -9.59
N MET A 46 -2.29 2.42 -10.07
CA MET A 46 -3.20 1.43 -10.67
C MET A 46 -4.32 1.05 -9.68
N LEU A 47 -3.98 0.76 -8.41
CA LEU A 47 -4.97 0.45 -7.38
C LEU A 47 -5.92 1.63 -7.13
N ILE A 48 -5.39 2.86 -7.00
CA ILE A 48 -6.20 4.07 -6.83
C ILE A 48 -7.17 4.25 -8.00
N LEU A 49 -6.68 4.17 -9.23
CA LEU A 49 -7.48 4.33 -10.46
C LEU A 49 -8.54 3.23 -10.60
N ALA A 50 -8.18 1.98 -10.32
CA ALA A 50 -9.10 0.85 -10.40
C ALA A 50 -10.22 0.96 -9.36
N LEU A 51 -9.91 1.36 -8.13
CA LEU A 51 -10.90 1.61 -7.07
C LEU A 51 -11.78 2.82 -7.40
N ALA A 52 -11.19 3.93 -7.87
CA ALA A 52 -11.91 5.14 -8.23
C ALA A 52 -12.94 4.89 -9.34
N ASN A 53 -12.59 4.06 -10.31
CA ASN A 53 -13.47 3.68 -11.43
C ASN A 53 -14.35 2.46 -11.13
N ARG A 54 -14.29 1.87 -9.93
CA ARG A 54 -15.03 0.64 -9.60
C ARG A 54 -14.72 -0.52 -10.55
N LEU A 55 -13.52 -0.55 -11.10
CA LEU A 55 -13.15 -1.48 -12.17
C LEU A 55 -13.47 -2.96 -11.85
N PRO A 56 -13.16 -3.51 -10.65
CA PRO A 56 -13.47 -4.92 -10.33
C PRO A 56 -14.97 -5.22 -10.40
N ARG A 57 -15.82 -4.26 -10.02
CA ARG A 57 -17.27 -4.43 -10.03
C ARG A 57 -17.81 -4.40 -11.45
N TYR A 58 -17.46 -3.38 -12.24
CA TYR A 58 -17.89 -3.28 -13.64
C TYR A 58 -17.36 -4.44 -14.50
N GLN A 59 -16.14 -4.92 -14.25
CA GLN A 59 -15.63 -6.12 -14.94
C GLN A 59 -16.46 -7.37 -14.65
N ARG A 60 -16.90 -7.53 -13.40
CA ARG A 60 -17.78 -8.63 -13.01
C ARG A 60 -19.14 -8.54 -13.71
N ASP A 61 -19.74 -7.36 -13.72
CA ASP A 61 -21.05 -7.14 -14.33
C ASP A 61 -21.02 -7.32 -15.85
N VAL A 62 -19.99 -6.83 -16.51
CA VAL A 62 -19.78 -7.06 -17.96
C VAL A 62 -19.60 -8.55 -18.24
N ALA A 63 -18.80 -9.26 -17.44
CA ALA A 63 -18.60 -10.70 -17.58
C ALA A 63 -19.90 -11.52 -17.32
N ALA A 64 -20.76 -11.02 -16.43
CA ALA A 64 -22.08 -11.62 -16.15
C ALA A 64 -23.13 -11.27 -17.22
N GLY A 65 -22.80 -10.43 -18.21
CA GLY A 65 -23.72 -10.03 -19.28
C GLY A 65 -24.72 -8.93 -18.88
N GLU A 66 -24.48 -8.21 -17.78
CA GLU A 66 -25.38 -7.14 -17.35
C GLU A 66 -25.44 -6.01 -18.37
N TRP A 67 -24.31 -5.69 -19.02
CA TRP A 67 -24.30 -4.68 -20.05
C TRP A 67 -25.14 -5.06 -21.28
N GLN A 68 -25.09 -6.32 -21.70
CA GLN A 68 -25.92 -6.79 -22.81
C GLN A 68 -27.44 -6.76 -22.51
N ARG A 69 -27.79 -6.81 -21.22
CA ARG A 69 -29.19 -6.76 -20.74
C ARG A 69 -29.65 -5.34 -20.41
N SER A 70 -28.75 -4.38 -20.44
CA SER A 70 -29.06 -2.99 -20.10
C SER A 70 -29.91 -2.34 -21.20
N ASP A 71 -30.91 -1.56 -20.81
CA ASP A 71 -31.68 -0.70 -21.68
C ASP A 71 -30.91 0.57 -22.10
N PHE A 72 -29.77 0.85 -21.48
CA PHE A 72 -28.90 1.98 -21.73
C PHE A 72 -27.60 1.55 -22.39
N PHE A 73 -26.97 2.48 -23.12
CA PHE A 73 -25.68 2.24 -23.78
C PHE A 73 -24.51 2.05 -22.79
N CYS A 74 -24.70 2.39 -21.52
CA CYS A 74 -23.70 2.27 -20.44
C CYS A 74 -24.34 1.77 -19.14
N LEU A 75 -23.49 1.27 -18.22
CA LEU A 75 -23.87 0.97 -16.84
C LEU A 75 -23.47 2.15 -15.92
N GLN A 76 -24.34 2.57 -15.01
CA GLN A 76 -24.15 3.70 -14.08
C GLN A 76 -24.43 3.30 -12.62
N ASP A 77 -24.32 2.02 -12.30
CA ASP A 77 -24.76 1.44 -11.02
C ASP A 77 -23.86 1.78 -9.85
N TYR A 78 -22.64 2.23 -10.10
CA TYR A 78 -21.66 2.48 -9.06
C TYR A 78 -21.16 3.92 -9.05
N PRO A 79 -21.02 4.55 -7.85
CA PRO A 79 -20.44 5.87 -7.73
C PRO A 79 -18.94 5.79 -8.04
N THR A 80 -18.53 6.34 -9.18
CA THR A 80 -17.13 6.53 -9.55
C THR A 80 -16.57 7.83 -8.98
N LEU A 81 -15.25 7.94 -8.89
CA LEU A 81 -14.53 9.11 -8.39
C LEU A 81 -13.59 9.64 -9.48
N GLN A 82 -13.75 10.89 -9.87
CA GLN A 82 -12.73 11.61 -10.65
C GLN A 82 -11.62 12.07 -9.71
N LEU A 83 -10.34 11.83 -10.05
CA LEU A 83 -9.22 12.14 -9.16
C LEU A 83 -8.86 13.65 -9.12
N SER A 84 -9.12 14.40 -10.20
CA SER A 84 -8.86 15.85 -10.23
C SER A 84 -9.54 16.56 -9.07
N ASP A 85 -8.81 17.45 -8.39
CA ASP A 85 -9.22 18.20 -7.20
C ASP A 85 -9.53 17.37 -5.95
N LYS A 86 -9.30 16.05 -5.98
CA LYS A 86 -9.48 15.19 -4.81
C LYS A 86 -8.26 15.25 -3.89
N HIS A 87 -8.51 15.02 -2.61
CA HIS A 87 -7.49 15.05 -1.58
C HIS A 87 -6.89 13.67 -1.35
N LEU A 88 -5.61 13.52 -1.70
CA LEU A 88 -4.79 12.37 -1.35
C LEU A 88 -3.98 12.65 -0.08
N VAL A 89 -4.20 11.87 0.94
CA VAL A 89 -3.40 11.87 2.17
C VAL A 89 -2.36 10.75 2.08
N MET A 90 -1.10 11.15 2.20
CA MET A 90 0.06 10.24 2.16
C MET A 90 0.57 9.97 3.57
N VAL A 91 0.68 8.70 3.96
CA VAL A 91 1.32 8.31 5.22
C VAL A 91 2.69 7.71 4.91
N GLY A 92 3.73 8.50 5.15
CA GLY A 92 5.12 8.18 4.81
C GLY A 92 5.64 9.02 3.65
N GLN A 93 6.63 9.88 3.94
CA GLN A 93 7.29 10.80 3.00
C GLN A 93 8.68 10.29 2.61
N GLY A 94 8.81 8.96 2.47
CA GLY A 94 10.00 8.35 1.89
C GLY A 94 9.98 8.43 0.36
N GLU A 95 10.95 7.79 -0.27
CA GLU A 95 11.09 7.75 -1.73
C GLU A 95 9.80 7.27 -2.43
N LEU A 96 9.21 6.16 -1.99
CA LEU A 96 7.98 5.63 -2.57
C LEU A 96 6.81 6.61 -2.43
N GLY A 97 6.58 7.14 -1.22
CA GLY A 97 5.49 8.09 -0.99
C GLY A 97 5.66 9.38 -1.78
N THR A 98 6.88 9.89 -1.91
CA THR A 98 7.17 11.09 -2.71
C THR A 98 6.90 10.86 -4.19
N GLU A 99 7.27 9.70 -4.75
CA GLU A 99 6.99 9.39 -6.16
C GLU A 99 5.51 9.17 -6.42
N VAL A 100 4.78 8.48 -5.53
CA VAL A 100 3.30 8.35 -5.62
C VAL A 100 2.64 9.72 -5.58
N ALA A 101 3.08 10.61 -4.67
CA ALA A 101 2.58 11.98 -4.59
C ALA A 101 2.76 12.74 -5.90
N ARG A 102 3.97 12.72 -6.47
CA ARG A 102 4.27 13.37 -7.76
C ARG A 102 3.37 12.86 -8.90
N LEU A 103 3.14 11.56 -8.97
CA LEU A 103 2.24 10.97 -9.97
C LEU A 103 0.79 11.36 -9.73
N ALA A 104 0.32 11.37 -8.48
CA ALA A 104 -1.04 11.77 -8.14
C ALA A 104 -1.31 13.26 -8.45
N GLU A 105 -0.33 14.12 -8.22
CA GLU A 105 -0.38 15.55 -8.60
C GLU A 105 -0.53 15.71 -10.13
N ALA A 106 0.09 14.84 -10.93
CA ALA A 106 -0.10 14.84 -12.39
C ALA A 106 -1.52 14.44 -12.81
N PHE A 107 -2.28 13.74 -11.96
CA PHE A 107 -3.72 13.49 -12.12
C PHE A 107 -4.58 14.62 -11.54
N GLY A 108 -3.99 15.73 -11.11
CA GLY A 108 -4.69 16.90 -10.57
C GLY A 108 -5.14 16.73 -9.12
N MET A 109 -4.60 15.77 -8.38
CA MET A 109 -4.93 15.60 -6.95
C MET A 109 -4.20 16.64 -6.09
N ARG A 110 -4.85 17.08 -5.01
CA ARG A 110 -4.20 17.81 -3.91
C ARG A 110 -3.59 16.78 -2.96
N VAL A 111 -2.26 16.84 -2.76
CA VAL A 111 -1.55 15.89 -1.91
C VAL A 111 -1.14 16.53 -0.58
N THR A 112 -1.36 15.82 0.51
CA THR A 112 -0.90 16.18 1.86
C THR A 112 -0.20 15.00 2.50
N PHE A 113 1.03 15.20 2.97
CA PHE A 113 1.72 14.22 3.80
C PHE A 113 1.29 14.38 5.26
N ALA A 114 0.84 13.30 5.87
CA ALA A 114 0.57 13.26 7.30
C ALA A 114 1.87 13.28 8.11
N ALA A 115 1.79 13.76 9.34
CA ALA A 115 2.87 13.67 10.32
C ALA A 115 3.32 12.22 10.51
N ARG A 116 4.58 12.04 10.91
CA ARG A 116 5.12 10.70 11.18
C ARG A 116 4.39 10.08 12.37
N PRO A 117 3.76 8.91 12.21
CA PRO A 117 3.07 8.23 13.29
C PRO A 117 4.00 8.03 14.51
N GLY A 118 3.51 8.41 15.69
CA GLY A 118 4.25 8.37 16.95
C GLY A 118 5.24 9.52 17.16
N ASN A 119 5.28 10.52 16.27
CA ASN A 119 6.12 11.73 16.40
C ASN A 119 5.36 13.02 16.06
N GLU A 120 4.04 12.99 16.12
CA GLU A 120 3.16 14.07 15.68
C GLU A 120 3.47 15.39 16.40
N ALA A 121 3.83 15.33 17.69
CA ALA A 121 4.15 16.51 18.51
C ALA A 121 5.41 17.28 18.02
N ASN A 122 6.32 16.62 17.30
CA ASN A 122 7.56 17.21 16.79
C ASN A 122 7.59 17.30 15.24
N ASP A 123 6.45 17.05 14.59
CA ASP A 123 6.32 17.10 13.15
C ASP A 123 5.50 18.33 12.73
N GLN A 124 5.96 19.07 11.76
CA GLN A 124 5.27 20.28 11.27
C GLN A 124 4.08 19.95 10.34
N ARG A 125 3.99 18.70 9.90
CA ARG A 125 2.89 18.22 9.06
C ARG A 125 1.65 17.95 9.93
N PRO A 126 0.44 18.06 9.36
CA PRO A 126 -0.79 17.78 10.11
C PRO A 126 -0.84 16.32 10.58
N ALA A 127 -1.43 16.08 11.74
CA ALA A 127 -1.66 14.72 12.21
C ALA A 127 -2.65 13.99 11.28
N LEU A 128 -2.51 12.67 11.16
CA LEU A 128 -3.41 11.88 10.31
C LEU A 128 -4.88 12.06 10.73
N ASP A 129 -5.14 12.14 12.02
CA ASP A 129 -6.50 12.30 12.55
C ASP A 129 -7.17 13.61 12.09
N ASP A 130 -6.40 14.67 11.85
CA ASP A 130 -6.90 15.96 11.36
C ASP A 130 -7.26 15.93 9.86
N LEU A 131 -6.75 14.95 9.13
CA LEU A 131 -6.93 14.82 7.69
C LEU A 131 -8.04 13.85 7.28
N LEU A 132 -8.47 12.96 8.18
CA LEU A 132 -9.40 11.86 7.86
C LEU A 132 -10.73 12.34 7.28
N ALA A 133 -11.31 13.39 7.87
CA ALA A 133 -12.62 13.90 7.45
C ALA A 133 -12.61 14.57 6.06
N ASP A 134 -11.43 14.99 5.56
CA ASP A 134 -11.27 15.64 4.25
C ASP A 134 -10.64 14.73 3.19
N ALA A 135 -10.05 13.60 3.60
CA ALA A 135 -9.39 12.67 2.69
C ALA A 135 -10.38 11.98 1.73
N ASP A 136 -10.07 12.00 0.44
CA ASP A 136 -10.77 11.21 -0.58
C ASP A 136 -10.02 9.90 -0.85
N VAL A 137 -8.68 9.93 -0.72
CA VAL A 137 -7.79 8.78 -0.83
C VAL A 137 -6.77 8.82 0.29
N ILE A 138 -6.47 7.69 0.92
CA ILE A 138 -5.33 7.51 1.82
C ILE A 138 -4.42 6.44 1.22
N SER A 139 -3.13 6.74 1.09
CA SER A 139 -2.11 5.80 0.63
C SER A 139 -1.00 5.64 1.66
N LEU A 140 -0.71 4.38 2.01
CA LEU A 140 0.22 4.02 3.08
C LEU A 140 1.58 3.61 2.52
N HIS A 141 2.63 4.29 2.97
CA HIS A 141 4.03 4.08 2.56
C HIS A 141 4.97 4.12 3.77
N CYS A 142 4.48 3.77 4.95
CA CYS A 142 5.25 3.68 6.19
C CYS A 142 5.65 2.24 6.51
N PRO A 143 6.75 2.01 7.24
CA PRO A 143 7.10 0.69 7.74
C PRO A 143 6.09 0.23 8.80
N LEU A 144 5.99 -1.08 9.00
CA LEU A 144 5.28 -1.65 10.16
C LEU A 144 6.16 -1.50 11.42
N SER A 145 5.61 -0.95 12.47
CA SER A 145 6.22 -0.74 13.78
C SER A 145 5.11 -0.71 14.84
N ASP A 146 5.48 -0.59 16.10
CA ASP A 146 4.50 -0.45 17.19
C ASP A 146 3.59 0.77 17.03
N THR A 147 4.12 1.87 16.46
CA THR A 147 3.36 3.11 16.21
C THR A 147 2.52 3.08 14.93
N THR A 148 2.76 2.13 14.03
CA THR A 148 2.05 2.02 12.75
C THR A 148 1.21 0.74 12.64
N LYS A 149 1.33 -0.19 13.60
CA LYS A 149 0.45 -1.36 13.68
C LYS A 149 -1.00 -0.91 13.89
N HIS A 150 -1.89 -1.38 13.01
CA HIS A 150 -3.30 -0.98 12.98
C HIS A 150 -3.47 0.56 13.00
N LEU A 151 -2.58 1.27 12.32
CA LEU A 151 -2.65 2.72 12.18
C LEU A 151 -4.01 3.15 11.62
N ILE A 152 -4.52 2.43 10.63
CA ILE A 152 -5.89 2.58 10.14
C ILE A 152 -6.74 1.51 10.83
N ASN A 153 -7.37 1.92 11.91
CA ASN A 153 -8.24 1.09 12.75
C ASN A 153 -9.71 1.51 12.62
N ARG A 154 -10.60 0.83 13.32
CA ARG A 154 -12.05 1.11 13.34
C ARG A 154 -12.37 2.56 13.69
N GLU A 155 -11.67 3.14 14.68
CA GLU A 155 -11.94 4.51 15.14
C GLU A 155 -11.59 5.54 14.06
N ARG A 156 -10.46 5.36 13.36
CA ARG A 156 -10.05 6.23 12.26
C ARG A 156 -10.94 6.07 11.05
N LEU A 157 -11.34 4.85 10.72
CA LEU A 157 -12.31 4.60 9.65
C LEU A 157 -13.67 5.27 9.94
N ALA A 158 -14.12 5.30 11.19
CA ALA A 158 -15.36 5.98 11.57
C ALA A 158 -15.30 7.52 11.43
N LYS A 159 -14.11 8.12 11.45
CA LYS A 159 -13.90 9.57 11.23
C LYS A 159 -13.76 9.93 9.76
N ALA A 160 -13.50 8.97 8.90
CA ALA A 160 -13.26 9.19 7.48
C ALA A 160 -14.58 9.32 6.69
N LYS A 161 -14.47 9.84 5.47
CA LYS A 161 -15.62 9.86 4.54
C LYS A 161 -16.03 8.43 4.18
N PRO A 162 -17.31 8.11 4.07
CA PRO A 162 -17.76 6.81 3.55
C PRO A 162 -17.28 6.51 2.11
N SER A 163 -16.94 7.55 1.35
CA SER A 163 -16.38 7.42 0.01
C SER A 163 -14.85 7.21 -0.03
N LEU A 164 -14.16 7.20 1.12
CA LEU A 164 -12.71 7.07 1.20
C LEU A 164 -12.21 5.84 0.44
N LEU A 165 -11.17 6.02 -0.37
CA LEU A 165 -10.38 4.94 -0.95
C LEU A 165 -9.11 4.75 -0.11
N LEU A 166 -8.89 3.53 0.38
CA LEU A 166 -7.73 3.19 1.20
C LEU A 166 -6.81 2.23 0.44
N VAL A 167 -5.53 2.60 0.30
CA VAL A 167 -4.53 1.80 -0.43
C VAL A 167 -3.31 1.51 0.46
N ASN A 168 -2.89 0.24 0.48
CA ASN A 168 -1.72 -0.22 1.21
C ASN A 168 -0.79 -1.06 0.33
N CYS A 169 0.32 -0.46 -0.11
CA CYS A 169 1.44 -1.14 -0.76
C CYS A 169 2.70 -1.14 0.14
N ALA A 170 2.55 -0.95 1.45
CA ALA A 170 3.66 -0.87 2.40
C ALA A 170 3.88 -2.19 3.14
N ARG A 171 3.08 -2.48 4.17
CA ARG A 171 3.15 -3.72 4.96
C ARG A 171 1.75 -4.11 5.44
N GLY A 172 1.47 -5.40 5.46
CA GLY A 172 0.31 -5.95 6.16
C GLY A 172 0.37 -5.61 7.65
N GLY A 173 -0.80 -5.49 8.30
CA GLY A 173 -0.91 -5.08 9.70
C GLY A 173 -0.79 -3.57 9.97
N VAL A 174 -0.49 -2.73 8.97
CA VAL A 174 -0.63 -1.26 9.07
C VAL A 174 -2.11 -0.88 9.09
N ILE A 175 -2.93 -1.62 8.39
CA ILE A 175 -4.39 -1.55 8.49
C ILE A 175 -4.86 -2.63 9.47
N ASP A 176 -5.90 -2.37 10.23
CA ASP A 176 -6.75 -3.42 10.79
C ASP A 176 -7.67 -3.92 9.65
N GLU A 177 -7.22 -4.99 8.97
CA GLU A 177 -7.88 -5.50 7.76
C GLU A 177 -9.30 -6.00 8.06
N VAL A 178 -9.56 -6.52 9.26
CA VAL A 178 -10.90 -6.95 9.68
C VAL A 178 -11.82 -5.74 9.82
N ALA A 179 -11.37 -4.69 10.50
CA ALA A 179 -12.14 -3.45 10.64
C ALA A 179 -12.37 -2.77 9.28
N ALA A 180 -11.37 -2.78 8.39
CA ALA A 180 -11.50 -2.22 7.04
C ALA A 180 -12.50 -3.00 6.18
N LEU A 181 -12.49 -4.34 6.25
CA LEU A 181 -13.45 -5.19 5.54
C LEU A 181 -14.88 -4.96 6.05
N GLU A 182 -15.07 -4.87 7.37
CA GLU A 182 -16.38 -4.55 7.93
C GLU A 182 -16.87 -3.16 7.50
N ALA A 183 -15.99 -2.15 7.52
CA ALA A 183 -16.33 -0.80 7.05
C ALA A 183 -16.72 -0.83 5.55
N LEU A 184 -16.02 -1.61 4.73
CA LEU A 184 -16.31 -1.77 3.30
C LEU A 184 -17.69 -2.45 3.08
N ARG A 185 -17.99 -3.54 3.82
CA ARG A 185 -19.28 -4.24 3.76
C ARG A 185 -20.47 -3.37 4.15
N HIS A 186 -20.28 -2.48 5.13
CA HIS A 186 -21.34 -1.60 5.63
C HIS A 186 -21.38 -0.25 4.89
N GLY A 187 -20.57 -0.03 3.86
CA GLY A 187 -20.53 1.21 3.08
C GLY A 187 -19.91 2.40 3.83
N HIS A 188 -19.14 2.16 4.89
CA HIS A 188 -18.37 3.17 5.62
C HIS A 188 -16.95 3.34 5.07
N LEU A 189 -16.58 2.56 4.06
CA LEU A 189 -15.36 2.69 3.28
C LEU A 189 -15.70 2.53 1.79
N GLY A 190 -15.25 3.46 0.97
CA GLY A 190 -15.56 3.49 -0.46
C GLY A 190 -14.80 2.48 -1.29
N GLY A 191 -13.60 2.09 -0.89
CA GLY A 191 -12.81 1.06 -1.55
C GLY A 191 -11.54 0.72 -0.78
N LEU A 192 -11.08 -0.52 -0.93
CA LEU A 192 -9.87 -1.02 -0.30
C LEU A 192 -8.98 -1.72 -1.33
N GLY A 193 -7.72 -1.25 -1.44
CA GLY A 193 -6.69 -1.85 -2.28
C GLY A 193 -5.47 -2.23 -1.45
N VAL A 194 -5.09 -3.49 -1.44
CA VAL A 194 -3.92 -3.96 -0.71
C VAL A 194 -3.04 -4.85 -1.58
N ASP A 195 -1.74 -4.61 -1.53
CA ASP A 195 -0.73 -5.49 -2.14
C ASP A 195 -0.07 -6.41 -1.11
N VAL A 196 -0.34 -6.18 0.18
CA VAL A 196 0.36 -6.83 1.30
C VAL A 196 -0.62 -7.33 2.35
N LEU A 197 -0.29 -8.46 2.99
CA LEU A 197 -1.04 -9.08 4.08
C LEU A 197 -0.14 -9.30 5.30
N PRO A 198 -0.71 -9.42 6.52
CA PRO A 198 0.07 -9.67 7.75
C PRO A 198 0.87 -10.98 7.72
N SER A 199 0.36 -12.01 7.04
CA SER A 199 1.04 -13.27 6.81
C SER A 199 1.12 -13.57 5.32
N GLU A 200 2.32 -13.77 4.79
CA GLU A 200 2.59 -13.97 3.37
C GLU A 200 3.55 -15.14 3.16
N PRO A 201 3.22 -16.12 2.30
CA PRO A 201 1.92 -16.31 1.65
C PRO A 201 0.82 -16.71 2.66
N PRO A 202 -0.44 -16.31 2.43
CA PRO A 202 -1.56 -16.55 3.35
C PRO A 202 -2.08 -18.00 3.27
N LYS A 203 -1.26 -18.96 3.71
CA LYS A 203 -1.54 -20.41 3.57
C LYS A 203 -2.79 -20.89 4.32
N GLU A 204 -3.14 -20.20 5.41
CA GLU A 204 -4.32 -20.52 6.23
C GLU A 204 -5.55 -19.71 5.82
N GLY A 205 -5.48 -19.00 4.69
CA GLY A 205 -6.54 -18.10 4.26
C GLY A 205 -6.39 -16.68 4.87
N HIS A 206 -7.26 -15.79 4.44
CA HIS A 206 -7.35 -14.43 4.98
C HIS A 206 -8.73 -13.83 4.66
N PRO A 207 -9.40 -13.11 5.58
CA PRO A 207 -10.75 -12.58 5.36
C PRO A 207 -10.90 -11.74 4.09
N LEU A 208 -9.88 -10.94 3.71
CA LEU A 208 -9.91 -10.17 2.46
C LEU A 208 -9.92 -11.06 1.22
N LEU A 209 -9.26 -12.22 1.24
CA LEU A 209 -9.25 -13.14 0.10
C LEU A 209 -10.61 -13.83 -0.07
N GLU A 210 -11.23 -14.21 1.03
CA GLU A 210 -12.58 -14.79 1.03
C GLU A 210 -13.61 -13.78 0.50
N ALA A 211 -13.46 -12.52 0.88
CA ALA A 211 -14.33 -11.42 0.47
C ALA A 211 -14.19 -11.01 -1.02
N LEU A 212 -13.20 -11.51 -1.76
CA LEU A 212 -13.07 -11.24 -3.20
C LEU A 212 -14.24 -11.76 -4.03
N SER A 213 -14.98 -12.75 -3.52
CA SER A 213 -16.22 -13.24 -4.14
C SER A 213 -17.42 -12.30 -3.94
N GLU A 214 -17.36 -11.40 -2.96
CA GLU A 214 -18.43 -10.44 -2.63
C GLU A 214 -18.42 -9.25 -3.61
N PRO A 215 -19.57 -8.57 -3.80
CA PRO A 215 -19.68 -7.43 -4.70
C PRO A 215 -19.09 -6.14 -4.07
N LEU A 216 -17.87 -6.22 -3.54
CA LEU A 216 -17.17 -5.13 -2.88
C LEU A 216 -16.22 -4.40 -3.83
N ASN A 217 -15.90 -3.15 -3.52
CA ASN A 217 -14.81 -2.41 -4.16
C ASN A 217 -13.49 -2.76 -3.48
N LEU A 218 -13.08 -4.01 -3.65
CA LEU A 218 -11.92 -4.63 -3.03
C LEU A 218 -10.95 -5.14 -4.09
N ILE A 219 -9.68 -4.80 -3.94
CA ILE A 219 -8.58 -5.31 -4.76
C ILE A 219 -7.50 -5.84 -3.82
N VAL A 220 -7.11 -7.10 -4.00
CA VAL A 220 -5.96 -7.70 -3.33
C VAL A 220 -4.99 -8.17 -4.40
N THR A 221 -3.74 -7.75 -4.34
CA THR A 221 -2.66 -8.21 -5.21
C THR A 221 -1.62 -8.98 -4.37
N PRO A 222 -0.93 -9.98 -4.94
CA PRO A 222 -0.14 -10.93 -4.16
C PRO A 222 1.30 -10.45 -3.90
N HIS A 223 1.46 -9.27 -3.27
CA HIS A 223 2.74 -8.64 -2.96
C HIS A 223 3.65 -8.53 -4.20
N ASN A 224 3.07 -8.09 -5.30
CA ASN A 224 3.73 -8.04 -6.60
C ASN A 224 3.93 -6.63 -7.17
N ALA A 225 3.72 -5.59 -6.38
CA ALA A 225 3.97 -4.20 -6.80
C ALA A 225 5.42 -3.97 -7.29
N TRP A 226 6.38 -4.78 -6.86
CA TRP A 226 7.82 -4.65 -7.13
C TRP A 226 8.34 -5.51 -8.28
N ILE A 227 7.54 -6.41 -8.88
CA ILE A 227 8.03 -7.52 -9.71
C ILE A 227 8.34 -7.17 -11.17
N THR A 228 8.30 -5.91 -11.59
CA THR A 228 8.65 -5.56 -12.97
C THR A 228 10.07 -6.03 -13.32
N PRO A 229 10.34 -6.38 -14.59
CA PRO A 229 11.68 -6.81 -15.01
C PRO A 229 12.78 -5.83 -14.62
N GLU A 230 12.51 -4.53 -14.71
CA GLU A 230 13.43 -3.44 -14.37
C GLU A 230 13.75 -3.44 -12.87
N ALA A 231 12.72 -3.51 -12.01
CA ALA A 231 12.91 -3.55 -10.56
C ALA A 231 13.66 -4.82 -10.13
N ARG A 232 13.35 -5.95 -10.75
CA ARG A 232 14.06 -7.23 -10.49
C ARG A 232 15.51 -7.17 -10.93
N GLN A 233 15.82 -6.53 -12.07
CA GLN A 233 17.20 -6.35 -12.52
C GLN A 233 17.94 -5.40 -11.57
N ASN A 234 17.30 -4.31 -11.14
CA ASN A 234 17.88 -3.35 -10.20
C ASN A 234 18.26 -4.00 -8.87
N ILE A 235 17.36 -4.79 -8.27
CA ILE A 235 17.63 -5.39 -6.96
C ILE A 235 18.83 -6.35 -7.03
N VAL A 236 18.97 -7.12 -8.11
CA VAL A 236 20.12 -8.01 -8.30
C VAL A 236 21.41 -7.20 -8.47
N SER A 237 21.38 -6.13 -9.30
CA SER A 237 22.54 -5.29 -9.56
C SER A 237 23.02 -4.57 -8.31
N LEU A 238 22.10 -3.98 -7.54
CA LEU A 238 22.41 -3.29 -6.28
C LEU A 238 22.90 -4.26 -5.19
N THR A 239 22.34 -5.47 -5.11
CA THR A 239 22.85 -6.51 -4.20
C THR A 239 24.26 -6.91 -4.56
N ALA A 240 24.56 -7.07 -5.85
CA ALA A 240 25.92 -7.37 -6.31
C ALA A 240 26.92 -6.24 -5.94
N ASN A 241 26.49 -4.97 -6.00
CA ASN A 241 27.29 -3.84 -5.56
C ASN A 241 27.53 -3.88 -4.04
N ASN A 242 26.52 -4.16 -3.24
CA ASN A 242 26.65 -4.34 -1.79
C ASN A 242 27.73 -5.40 -1.43
N ILE A 243 27.79 -6.51 -2.18
CA ILE A 243 28.79 -7.57 -1.98
C ILE A 243 30.18 -7.09 -2.39
N ARG A 244 30.31 -6.37 -3.51
CA ARG A 244 31.61 -5.85 -3.98
C ARG A 244 32.19 -4.86 -2.99
N GLU A 245 31.38 -3.91 -2.52
CA GLU A 245 31.78 -2.93 -1.51
C GLU A 245 32.24 -3.59 -0.21
N TRP A 246 31.50 -4.61 0.23
CA TRP A 246 31.88 -5.36 1.44
C TRP A 246 33.23 -6.09 1.31
N LYS A 247 33.53 -6.62 0.11
CA LYS A 247 34.82 -7.29 -0.15
C LYS A 247 35.99 -6.33 -0.22
N SER A 248 35.76 -5.06 -0.53
CA SER A 248 36.80 -4.03 -0.67
C SER A 248 37.02 -3.24 0.63
N ALA A 249 36.20 -3.43 1.65
CA ALA A 249 36.30 -2.81 2.98
C ALA A 249 37.06 -3.69 3.95
#